data_a8411a61555b7672de61a46302de635b
#
_entry.id   a8411a61555b7672de61a46302de635b
#
_cell.length_a   1.000
_cell.length_b   1.000
_cell.length_c   1.000
_cell.angle_alpha   90.00
_cell.angle_beta   90.00
_cell.angle_gamma   90.00
#
_symmetry.space_group_name_H-M   'P 1'
#
loop_
_entity.id
_entity.type
_entity.pdbx_description
1 polymer ?
#
loop_
_entity_poly.entity_id
_entity_poly.type
_entity_poly.pdbx_seq_one_letter_code
_entity_poly.pdbx_strand_id
1 'polypeptide(L)'
;MQKPADYEEIFPRPLSGHYVSLPLPTLLPSRLELVGREVIIEPQNVQLHSEQLYNAGHESPEALAIWDYLAYGPLPNLDAYKAVLRSQSTSTAPIFFAIRLK
;
A
#
# COMPACT_ATOMS: atom_id res chain seq x y z
N MET A 1 5.21 31.99 -2.25
CA MET A 1 4.28 30.94 -1.85
C MET A 1 3.86 31.15 -0.41
N GLN A 2 2.58 31.00 -0.12
CA GLN A 2 2.04 31.25 1.20
C GLN A 2 1.92 29.94 1.99
N LYS A 3 2.34 30.01 3.24
CA LYS A 3 2.28 28.90 4.19
C LYS A 3 0.85 28.70 4.68
N PRO A 4 0.37 27.45 4.80
CA PRO A 4 -0.95 27.21 5.40
C PRO A 4 -1.03 27.77 6.81
N ALA A 5 -2.14 28.42 7.14
CA ALA A 5 -2.28 29.14 8.39
C ALA A 5 -2.19 28.26 9.64
N ASP A 6 -2.72 27.03 9.56
CA ASP A 6 -2.75 26.08 10.68
C ASP A 6 -1.53 25.19 10.78
N TYR A 7 -0.62 25.27 9.82
CA TYR A 7 0.52 24.37 9.75
C TYR A 7 1.43 24.48 10.97
N GLU A 8 1.73 25.71 11.39
CA GLU A 8 2.59 25.95 12.54
C GLU A 8 1.90 25.66 13.88
N GLU A 9 0.57 25.73 13.91
CA GLU A 9 -0.17 25.36 15.09
C GLU A 9 -0.09 23.88 15.37
N ILE A 10 -0.15 23.06 14.29
CA ILE A 10 -0.06 21.62 14.39
C ILE A 10 1.38 21.19 14.67
N PHE A 11 2.35 21.88 14.06
CA PHE A 11 3.77 21.57 14.21
C PHE A 11 4.51 22.81 14.76
N PRO A 12 4.39 23.07 16.08
CA PRO A 12 4.90 24.34 16.67
C PRO A 12 6.40 24.35 16.86
N ARG A 13 7.16 24.00 15.83
CA ARG A 13 8.62 23.98 15.84
C ARG A 13 9.12 24.51 14.51
N PRO A 14 10.36 25.00 14.47
CA PRO A 14 10.94 25.37 13.19
C PRO A 14 11.01 24.14 12.26
N LEU A 15 10.53 24.31 11.05
CA LEU A 15 10.53 23.26 10.04
C LEU A 15 11.61 23.57 9.00
N SER A 16 12.39 22.55 8.61
CA SER A 16 13.36 22.69 7.54
C SER A 16 12.70 22.47 6.19
N GLY A 17 13.30 23.02 5.13
CA GLY A 17 12.82 22.86 3.78
C GLY A 17 12.02 24.04 3.29
N HIS A 18 11.42 23.90 2.16
CA HIS A 18 10.67 24.94 1.49
C HIS A 18 9.21 24.54 1.30
N TYR A 19 8.32 25.51 1.41
CA TYR A 19 6.92 25.27 1.04
C TYR A 19 6.82 25.11 -0.45
N VAL A 20 6.08 24.10 -0.88
CA VAL A 20 5.92 23.79 -2.29
C VAL A 20 4.47 24.06 -2.67
N SER A 21 4.29 24.86 -3.72
CA SER A 21 2.97 25.11 -4.29
C SER A 21 2.74 24.11 -5.43
N LEU A 22 1.81 23.19 -5.22
CA LEU A 22 1.47 22.18 -6.21
C LEU A 22 0.03 22.37 -6.65
N PRO A 23 -0.27 22.17 -7.94
CA PRO A 23 -1.66 22.13 -8.35
C PRO A 23 -2.37 20.95 -7.71
N LEU A 24 -3.55 21.20 -7.18
CA LEU A 24 -4.37 20.16 -6.54
C LEU A 24 -5.66 20.00 -7.32
N PRO A 25 -6.15 18.75 -7.39
CA PRO A 25 -5.56 17.52 -6.84
C PRO A 25 -4.37 17.04 -7.68
N THR A 26 -3.41 16.40 -7.01
CA THR A 26 -2.34 15.71 -7.73
C THR A 26 -2.90 14.50 -8.46
N LEU A 27 -2.21 14.09 -9.52
CA LEU A 27 -2.63 12.91 -10.28
C LEU A 27 -2.43 11.64 -9.44
N LEU A 28 -3.38 10.71 -9.54
CA LEU A 28 -3.24 9.40 -8.92
C LEU A 28 -2.25 8.56 -9.70
N PRO A 29 -1.53 7.64 -9.02
CA PRO A 29 -0.64 6.73 -9.74
C PRO A 29 -1.39 5.86 -10.72
N SER A 30 -0.72 5.49 -11.80
CA SER A 30 -1.28 4.57 -12.78
C SER A 30 -1.22 3.14 -12.29
N ARG A 31 -2.16 2.31 -12.70
CA ARG A 31 -2.17 0.87 -12.40
C ARG A 31 -1.33 0.15 -13.44
N LEU A 32 -0.02 0.38 -13.39
CA LEU A 32 0.94 -0.17 -14.36
C LEU A 32 2.04 -0.92 -13.66
N GLU A 33 2.57 -1.94 -14.35
CA GLU A 33 3.70 -2.71 -13.87
C GLU A 33 4.96 -1.86 -13.84
N LEU A 34 5.75 -2.00 -12.78
CA LEU A 34 7.05 -1.36 -12.65
C LEU A 34 8.12 -2.45 -12.55
N VAL A 35 9.05 -2.46 -13.49
CA VAL A 35 10.09 -3.47 -13.56
C VAL A 35 11.40 -2.91 -13.01
N GLY A 36 11.85 -3.48 -11.88
CA GLY A 36 13.13 -3.15 -11.29
C GLY A 36 14.20 -4.16 -11.64
N ARG A 37 15.35 -4.03 -10.98
CA ARG A 37 16.47 -4.96 -11.19
C ARG A 37 16.17 -6.32 -10.61
N GLU A 38 15.65 -6.39 -9.41
CA GLU A 38 15.46 -7.64 -8.66
C GLU A 38 14.01 -7.97 -8.41
N VAL A 39 13.14 -6.97 -8.51
CA VAL A 39 11.70 -7.15 -8.22
C VAL A 39 10.88 -6.53 -9.34
N ILE A 40 9.66 -7.01 -9.44
CA ILE A 40 8.63 -6.42 -10.28
C ILE A 40 7.49 -6.02 -9.35
N ILE A 41 7.01 -4.79 -9.49
CA ILE A 41 5.84 -4.31 -8.77
C ILE A 41 4.70 -4.30 -9.77
N GLU A 42 3.67 -5.09 -9.51
CA GLU A 42 2.55 -5.22 -10.45
C GLU A 42 1.22 -5.03 -9.72
N PRO A 43 0.18 -4.53 -10.41
CA PRO A 43 -1.11 -4.35 -9.77
C PRO A 43 -1.61 -5.66 -9.18
N GLN A 44 -2.21 -5.61 -7.99
CA GLN A 44 -2.75 -6.81 -7.37
C GLN A 44 -3.81 -7.45 -8.25
N ASN A 45 -3.76 -8.78 -8.32
CA ASN A 45 -4.70 -9.59 -9.10
C ASN A 45 -5.06 -10.81 -8.27
N VAL A 46 -6.36 -11.04 -8.07
CA VAL A 46 -6.85 -12.11 -7.22
C VAL A 46 -6.38 -13.49 -7.73
N GLN A 47 -6.45 -13.71 -9.03
CA GLN A 47 -6.09 -15.00 -9.61
C GLN A 47 -4.60 -15.28 -9.56
N LEU A 48 -3.78 -14.24 -9.76
CA LEU A 48 -2.33 -14.41 -9.81
C LEU A 48 -1.66 -14.40 -8.44
N HIS A 49 -2.20 -13.63 -7.49
CA HIS A 49 -1.46 -13.32 -6.27
C HIS A 49 -2.05 -13.88 -4.98
N SER A 50 -3.33 -14.26 -4.97
CA SER A 50 -4.00 -14.54 -3.69
C SER A 50 -3.38 -15.70 -2.92
N GLU A 51 -3.09 -16.81 -3.58
CA GLU A 51 -2.56 -17.99 -2.89
C GLU A 51 -1.15 -17.74 -2.34
N GLN A 52 -0.27 -17.18 -3.16
CA GLN A 52 1.09 -16.90 -2.73
C GLN A 52 1.16 -15.85 -1.63
N LEU A 53 0.36 -14.80 -1.73
CA LEU A 53 0.32 -13.77 -0.70
C LEU A 53 -0.29 -14.30 0.59
N TYR A 54 -1.33 -15.12 0.49
CA TYR A 54 -1.92 -15.74 1.67
C TYR A 54 -0.90 -16.60 2.39
N ASN A 55 -0.21 -17.48 1.65
CA ASN A 55 0.80 -18.33 2.24
C ASN A 55 1.95 -17.53 2.84
N ALA A 56 2.44 -16.52 2.15
CA ALA A 56 3.53 -15.70 2.66
C ALA A 56 3.19 -15.01 3.99
N GLY A 57 1.92 -14.66 4.20
CA GLY A 57 1.48 -13.99 5.42
C GLY A 57 1.02 -14.93 6.53
N HIS A 58 0.83 -16.23 6.27
CA HIS A 58 0.17 -17.14 7.21
C HIS A 58 0.89 -18.47 7.43
N GLU A 59 2.00 -18.73 6.75
CA GLU A 59 2.62 -20.05 6.76
C GLU A 59 3.51 -20.33 7.97
N SER A 60 3.81 -19.34 8.80
CA SER A 60 4.70 -19.52 9.95
C SER A 60 4.28 -18.59 11.08
N PRO A 61 4.72 -18.88 12.34
CA PRO A 61 4.48 -17.97 13.45
C PRO A 61 5.08 -16.58 13.22
N GLU A 62 6.25 -16.51 12.57
CA GLU A 62 6.89 -15.23 12.25
C GLU A 62 6.06 -14.43 11.25
N ALA A 63 5.51 -15.10 10.25
CA ALA A 63 4.63 -14.44 9.29
C ALA A 63 3.36 -13.94 9.95
N LEU A 64 2.76 -14.75 10.83
CA LEU A 64 1.54 -14.36 11.54
C LEU A 64 1.77 -13.17 12.46
N ALA A 65 2.95 -13.05 13.05
CA ALA A 65 3.26 -11.95 13.96
C ALA A 65 3.23 -10.59 13.26
N ILE A 66 3.43 -10.54 11.97
CA ILE A 66 3.40 -9.27 11.22
C ILE A 66 2.01 -8.64 11.28
N TRP A 67 0.96 -9.45 11.36
CA TRP A 67 -0.41 -8.95 11.42
C TRP A 67 -0.72 -8.15 12.68
N ASP A 68 0.09 -8.29 13.73
CA ASP A 68 -0.06 -7.50 14.97
C ASP A 68 0.05 -6.00 14.71
N TYR A 69 0.73 -5.62 13.64
CA TYR A 69 0.97 -4.23 13.28
C TYR A 69 0.01 -3.71 12.22
N LEU A 70 -0.92 -4.53 11.77
CA LEU A 70 -1.86 -4.18 10.72
C LEU A 70 -3.26 -3.97 11.30
N ALA A 71 -4.06 -3.19 10.60
CA ALA A 71 -5.42 -2.86 11.03
C ALA A 71 -6.39 -4.03 10.89
N TYR A 72 -6.02 -5.07 10.15
CA TYR A 72 -6.87 -6.23 9.89
C TYR A 72 -6.01 -7.48 9.75
N GLY A 73 -6.67 -8.65 9.86
CA GLY A 73 -6.00 -9.94 9.75
C GLY A 73 -5.45 -10.45 11.08
N PRO A 74 -4.86 -11.64 11.09
CA PRO A 74 -4.75 -12.55 9.96
C PRO A 74 -6.11 -13.06 9.48
N LEU A 75 -6.16 -13.59 8.26
CA LEU A 75 -7.39 -14.07 7.66
C LEU A 75 -7.57 -15.57 7.96
N PRO A 76 -8.80 -16.02 8.23
CA PRO A 76 -9.03 -17.40 8.67
C PRO A 76 -8.79 -18.45 7.57
N ASN A 77 -8.91 -18.06 6.30
CA ASN A 77 -8.71 -18.98 5.18
C ASN A 77 -8.44 -18.21 3.90
N LEU A 78 -8.11 -18.95 2.84
CA LEU A 78 -7.79 -18.36 1.54
C LEU A 78 -8.99 -17.62 0.93
N ASP A 79 -10.20 -18.14 1.13
CA ASP A 79 -11.39 -17.48 0.56
C ASP A 79 -11.61 -16.11 1.17
N ALA A 80 -11.41 -15.97 2.48
CA ALA A 80 -11.48 -14.67 3.14
C ALA A 80 -10.42 -13.72 2.60
N TYR A 81 -9.22 -14.23 2.34
CA TYR A 81 -8.14 -13.42 1.79
C TYR A 81 -8.46 -12.97 0.36
N LYS A 82 -9.04 -13.87 -0.45
CA LYS A 82 -9.46 -13.51 -1.81
C LYS A 82 -10.50 -12.39 -1.81
N ALA A 83 -11.40 -12.38 -0.84
CA ALA A 83 -12.38 -11.30 -0.72
C ALA A 83 -11.71 -9.95 -0.47
N VAL A 84 -10.70 -9.92 0.40
CA VAL A 84 -9.92 -8.71 0.65
C VAL A 84 -9.20 -8.27 -0.62
N LEU A 85 -8.57 -9.20 -1.33
CA LEU A 85 -7.84 -8.87 -2.55
C LEU A 85 -8.77 -8.37 -3.67
N ARG A 86 -9.98 -8.90 -3.76
CA ARG A 86 -10.95 -8.40 -4.76
C ARG A 86 -11.22 -6.91 -4.53
N SER A 87 -11.44 -6.54 -3.29
CA SER A 87 -11.66 -5.14 -2.95
C SER A 87 -10.43 -4.29 -3.29
N GLN A 88 -9.24 -4.76 -2.94
CA GLN A 88 -8.01 -4.03 -3.20
C GLN A 88 -7.68 -3.96 -4.68
N SER A 89 -7.94 -5.02 -5.43
CA SER A 89 -7.61 -5.08 -6.87
C SER A 89 -8.44 -4.12 -7.70
N THR A 90 -9.60 -3.73 -7.22
CA THR A 90 -10.48 -2.80 -7.93
C THR A 90 -10.42 -1.39 -7.37
N SER A 91 -9.66 -1.17 -6.32
CA SER A 91 -9.52 0.16 -5.70
C SER A 91 -8.73 1.09 -6.61
N THR A 92 -9.16 2.35 -6.68
CA THR A 92 -8.46 3.38 -7.42
C THR A 92 -7.78 4.41 -6.50
N ALA A 93 -8.13 4.40 -5.22
CA ALA A 93 -7.54 5.30 -4.24
C ALA A 93 -7.68 4.69 -2.84
N PRO A 94 -6.68 4.01 -2.33
CA PRO A 94 -5.35 3.77 -2.92
C PRO A 94 -5.34 2.68 -3.99
N ILE A 95 -4.27 2.64 -4.78
CA ILE A 95 -4.01 1.56 -5.72
C ILE A 95 -3.05 0.58 -5.06
N PHE A 96 -3.40 -0.70 -5.08
CA PHE A 96 -2.61 -1.73 -4.42
C PHE A 96 -1.78 -2.52 -5.43
N PHE A 97 -0.56 -2.82 -5.04
CA PHE A 97 0.40 -3.55 -5.87
C PHE A 97 0.92 -4.77 -5.13
N ALA A 98 1.34 -5.77 -5.89
CA ALA A 98 2.08 -6.91 -5.37
C ALA A 98 3.54 -6.78 -5.81
N ILE A 99 4.45 -7.19 -4.94
CA ILE A 99 5.89 -7.17 -5.21
C ILE A 99 6.33 -8.62 -5.44
N ARG A 100 6.92 -8.86 -6.59
CA ARG A 100 7.35 -10.20 -7.00
C ARG A 100 8.84 -10.19 -7.30
N LEU A 101 9.55 -11.22 -6.82
CA LEU A 101 10.94 -11.40 -7.17
C LEU A 101 11.05 -11.84 -8.64
N LYS A 102 12.06 -11.31 -9.32
CA LYS A 102 12.32 -11.70 -10.71
C LYS A 102 12.91 -13.10 -10.80
#